data_763117ee794837ac0ba90fab1d9c6be8
#
_entry.id   763117ee794837ac0ba90fab1d9c6be8
#
_cell.length_a   1.000
_cell.length_b   1.000
_cell.length_c   1.000
_cell.angle_alpha   90.00
_cell.angle_beta   90.00
_cell.angle_gamma   90.00
#
_symmetry.space_group_name_H-M   'P 1'
#
loop_
_entity.id
_entity.type
_entity.pdbx_description
1 polymer ?
#
loop_
_entity_poly.entity_id
_entity_poly.type
_entity_poly.pdbx_seq_one_letter_code
_entity_poly.pdbx_strand_id
1 'polypeptide(L)'
;MASVILRTTGRLAQKLNTGNSLRILAGSIPSQQSQQRNLSIHEYMSFGLLEKAGIPIPRYRVCETTEEVEKSTAELATETGSTDVVVKAQVLSGGRGKGSFTSGLKGGVKICYTPEEAKKTAEQMLGYDLITKQAPLGRPCNTVMLSERLYSRREFYFAIAMERSFAGPVLVGSSQGGMNIEEVAKENPHAIIKEPIDIFNGMSRNQAVQMAAHMGFDPSCIDKAADIMMKMYYDVFLKYDATLIEINPMTEGATGQVYCMDCKLNFDSNAEYRQKDIFALQDWSQEDKREHIAAGHNLNYIGLDGNIGCLVNGAGLAMATMDIIKLHGGSPANFLDVGGGATSNQVMEAFRLITSDPKVSTKSVRNKSRRCKGIEIDLKIIACDNLDEAAKMAVKLSTIVGLAKEVDVNMKFELPL
;
A
#
# COMPACT_ATOMS: atom_id res chain seq x y z
N MET A 1 28.71 14.17 2.37
CA MET A 1 27.66 13.72 1.44
C MET A 1 27.83 14.45 0.11
N ALA A 2 27.80 13.74 -1.00
CA ALA A 2 27.89 14.35 -2.34
C ALA A 2 26.47 14.43 -2.94
N SER A 3 26.14 15.56 -3.57
CA SER A 3 24.84 15.75 -4.24
C SER A 3 25.08 16.12 -5.71
N VAL A 4 24.28 15.52 -6.61
CA VAL A 4 24.35 15.78 -8.05
C VAL A 4 23.12 16.58 -8.46
N ILE A 5 23.33 17.79 -9.01
CA ILE A 5 22.24 18.68 -9.50
C ILE A 5 22.31 18.79 -11.02
N LEU A 6 21.19 18.55 -11.70
CA LEU A 6 21.07 18.62 -13.14
C LEU A 6 20.60 20.01 -13.59
N ARG A 7 21.39 20.68 -14.44
CA ARG A 7 20.95 21.87 -15.19
C ARG A 7 20.49 21.46 -16.60
N THR A 8 19.23 21.69 -16.95
CA THR A 8 18.77 21.58 -18.34
C THR A 8 18.67 22.96 -18.97
N THR A 9 19.54 23.24 -19.94
CA THR A 9 19.38 24.34 -20.87
C THR A 9 18.41 23.90 -21.98
N GLY A 10 17.39 24.74 -22.27
CA GLY A 10 16.28 24.42 -23.16
C GLY A 10 16.63 24.41 -24.67
N ARG A 11 17.39 23.42 -25.13
CA ARG A 11 17.69 23.22 -26.57
C ARG A 11 17.49 21.81 -27.13
N LEU A 12 16.72 20.95 -26.49
CA LEU A 12 16.52 19.55 -26.96
C LEU A 12 15.11 19.22 -27.48
N ALA A 13 14.29 20.22 -27.81
CA ALA A 13 12.95 19.98 -28.36
C ALA A 13 12.87 19.95 -29.91
N GLN A 14 13.98 20.05 -30.62
CA GLN A 14 13.93 20.19 -32.09
C GLN A 14 14.71 19.15 -32.95
N LYS A 15 15.19 18.05 -32.37
CA LYS A 15 15.93 17.03 -33.13
C LYS A 15 15.47 15.58 -32.91
N LEU A 16 14.19 15.32 -32.86
CA LEU A 16 13.66 13.95 -32.92
C LEU A 16 12.54 13.87 -33.97
N ASN A 17 12.88 14.17 -35.22
CA ASN A 17 12.02 13.85 -36.35
C ASN A 17 12.90 13.36 -37.53
N THR A 18 13.51 12.19 -37.43
CA THR A 18 13.94 11.38 -38.58
C THR A 18 13.85 9.91 -38.14
N GLY A 19 13.05 9.17 -38.90
CA GLY A 19 12.70 7.80 -38.63
C GLY A 19 13.90 6.84 -38.58
N ASN A 20 13.88 6.02 -37.56
CA ASN A 20 14.39 4.65 -37.60
C ASN A 20 13.67 3.87 -36.53
N SER A 21 12.88 2.90 -36.95
CA SER A 21 12.16 1.95 -36.11
C SER A 21 13.17 1.07 -35.37
N LEU A 22 13.45 1.41 -34.13
CA LEU A 22 14.06 0.52 -33.15
C LEU A 22 13.00 -0.47 -32.69
N ARG A 23 13.03 -1.70 -33.19
CA ARG A 23 12.41 -2.85 -32.60
C ARG A 23 13.05 -3.06 -31.22
N ILE A 24 12.40 -2.56 -30.16
CA ILE A 24 12.70 -2.94 -28.79
C ILE A 24 12.28 -4.40 -28.67
N LEU A 25 13.24 -5.29 -28.53
CA LEU A 25 13.04 -6.66 -28.07
C LEU A 25 12.31 -6.60 -26.73
N ALA A 26 11.04 -7.02 -26.73
CA ALA A 26 10.24 -7.20 -25.54
C ALA A 26 10.79 -8.39 -24.75
N GLY A 27 11.89 -8.19 -24.05
CA GLY A 27 12.21 -8.97 -22.86
C GLY A 27 11.22 -8.57 -21.79
N SER A 28 10.54 -9.54 -21.21
CA SER A 28 9.61 -9.37 -20.09
C SER A 28 10.28 -8.61 -18.94
N ILE A 29 10.16 -7.28 -18.97
CA ILE A 29 10.44 -6.43 -17.81
C ILE A 29 9.33 -6.74 -16.82
N PRO A 30 9.62 -7.17 -15.58
CA PRO A 30 8.57 -7.32 -14.57
C PRO A 30 7.82 -5.99 -14.50
N SER A 31 6.51 -6.04 -14.66
CA SER A 31 5.64 -4.87 -14.66
C SER A 31 5.91 -4.07 -13.37
N GLN A 32 6.62 -2.96 -13.48
CA GLN A 32 6.73 -2.02 -12.39
C GLN A 32 5.34 -1.46 -12.15
N GLN A 33 4.75 -1.86 -11.03
CA GLN A 33 3.61 -1.16 -10.46
C GLN A 33 4.00 0.33 -10.42
N SER A 34 3.24 1.18 -11.10
CA SER A 34 3.35 2.61 -10.83
C SER A 34 3.08 2.75 -9.34
N GLN A 35 4.03 3.26 -8.61
CA GLN A 35 3.88 3.53 -7.20
C GLN A 35 2.96 4.75 -7.03
N GLN A 36 1.67 4.56 -7.33
CA GLN A 36 0.62 5.41 -6.83
C GLN A 36 0.36 4.94 -5.41
N ARG A 37 0.55 5.82 -4.46
CA ARG A 37 0.17 5.57 -3.08
C ARG A 37 -1.35 5.56 -3.03
N ASN A 38 -1.93 4.41 -2.72
CA ASN A 38 -3.35 4.28 -2.44
C ASN A 38 -3.55 4.41 -0.92
N LEU A 39 -4.56 5.17 -0.51
CA LEU A 39 -4.96 5.20 0.88
C LEU A 39 -5.46 3.80 1.27
N SER A 40 -4.90 3.23 2.32
CA SER A 40 -5.41 2.03 2.98
C SER A 40 -6.00 2.39 4.32
N ILE A 41 -7.11 1.76 4.71
CA ILE A 41 -7.76 1.96 6.01
C ILE A 41 -7.78 0.65 6.80
N HIS A 42 -7.95 0.75 8.13
CA HIS A 42 -8.07 -0.42 8.98
C HIS A 42 -9.29 -1.27 8.65
N GLU A 43 -9.23 -2.57 8.99
CA GLU A 43 -10.32 -3.52 8.73
C GLU A 43 -11.64 -3.09 9.38
N TYR A 44 -11.62 -2.61 10.62
CA TYR A 44 -12.86 -2.16 11.28
C TYR A 44 -13.51 -0.95 10.58
N MET A 45 -12.70 -0.06 10.00
CA MET A 45 -13.21 1.06 9.20
C MET A 45 -13.81 0.54 7.88
N SER A 46 -13.16 -0.45 7.26
CA SER A 46 -13.68 -1.14 6.07
C SER A 46 -15.00 -1.82 6.36
N PHE A 47 -15.14 -2.47 7.52
CA PHE A 47 -16.40 -3.07 7.98
C PHE A 47 -17.51 -2.01 8.12
N GLY A 48 -17.21 -0.83 8.65
CA GLY A 48 -18.16 0.26 8.73
C GLY A 48 -18.68 0.74 7.36
N LEU A 49 -17.86 0.66 6.29
CA LEU A 49 -18.30 0.95 4.92
C LEU A 49 -19.15 -0.17 4.34
N LEU A 50 -18.80 -1.44 4.61
CA LEU A 50 -19.61 -2.60 4.19
C LEU A 50 -20.97 -2.60 4.88
N GLU A 51 -21.03 -2.28 6.18
CA GLU A 51 -22.26 -2.18 6.96
C GLU A 51 -23.20 -1.10 6.40
N LYS A 52 -22.67 0.09 6.09
CA LYS A 52 -23.43 1.17 5.43
C LYS A 52 -24.00 0.77 4.06
N ALA A 53 -23.35 -0.16 3.36
CA ALA A 53 -23.83 -0.74 2.10
C ALA A 53 -24.80 -1.92 2.33
N GLY A 54 -25.09 -2.30 3.58
CA GLY A 54 -25.92 -3.44 3.92
C GLY A 54 -25.33 -4.77 3.46
N ILE A 55 -24.00 -4.90 3.51
CA ILE A 55 -23.26 -6.13 3.25
C ILE A 55 -23.07 -6.88 4.57
N PRO A 56 -23.40 -8.18 4.63
CA PRO A 56 -23.28 -8.96 5.87
C PRO A 56 -21.83 -9.10 6.32
N ILE A 57 -21.56 -8.71 7.55
CA ILE A 57 -20.28 -8.84 8.25
C ILE A 57 -20.52 -9.46 9.63
N PRO A 58 -19.51 -10.06 10.28
CA PRO A 58 -19.63 -10.44 11.69
C PRO A 58 -19.89 -9.22 12.58
N ARG A 59 -20.60 -9.40 13.67
CA ARG A 59 -20.68 -8.36 14.73
C ARG A 59 -19.30 -8.11 15.28
N TYR A 60 -18.96 -6.85 15.56
CA TYR A 60 -17.62 -6.49 16.02
C TYR A 60 -17.63 -5.33 17.01
N ARG A 61 -16.56 -5.22 17.76
CA ARG A 61 -16.25 -4.10 18.64
C ARG A 61 -14.79 -3.68 18.43
N VAL A 62 -14.52 -2.41 18.56
CA VAL A 62 -13.17 -1.83 18.45
C VAL A 62 -12.72 -1.43 19.84
N CYS A 63 -11.51 -1.82 20.23
CA CYS A 63 -10.97 -1.60 21.57
C CYS A 63 -9.53 -1.07 21.48
N GLU A 64 -9.23 -0.06 22.28
CA GLU A 64 -7.92 0.55 22.43
C GLU A 64 -7.27 0.21 23.77
N THR A 65 -8.06 -0.30 24.73
CA THR A 65 -7.60 -0.72 26.05
C THR A 65 -8.03 -2.14 26.39
N THR A 66 -7.34 -2.76 27.31
CA THR A 66 -7.63 -4.13 27.75
C THR A 66 -8.93 -4.23 28.54
N GLU A 67 -9.33 -3.16 29.24
CA GLU A 67 -10.58 -3.04 29.96
C GLU A 67 -11.77 -3.01 28.98
N GLU A 68 -11.62 -2.28 27.88
CA GLU A 68 -12.62 -2.28 26.80
C GLU A 68 -12.79 -3.66 26.18
N VAL A 69 -11.70 -4.43 26.02
CA VAL A 69 -11.74 -5.79 25.47
C VAL A 69 -12.59 -6.70 26.34
N GLU A 70 -12.37 -6.69 27.64
CA GLU A 70 -13.14 -7.51 28.62
C GLU A 70 -14.63 -7.18 28.57
N LYS A 71 -14.96 -5.89 28.63
CA LYS A 71 -16.34 -5.40 28.56
C LYS A 71 -17.02 -5.77 27.24
N SER A 72 -16.33 -5.47 26.11
CA SER A 72 -16.86 -5.71 24.77
C SER A 72 -17.04 -7.20 24.46
N THR A 73 -16.19 -8.07 25.02
CA THR A 73 -16.36 -9.52 24.90
C THR A 73 -17.64 -9.98 25.61
N ALA A 74 -17.94 -9.46 26.82
CA ALA A 74 -19.16 -9.77 27.56
C ALA A 74 -20.42 -9.25 26.82
N GLU A 75 -20.34 -8.06 26.21
CA GLU A 75 -21.43 -7.52 25.39
C GLU A 75 -21.69 -8.40 24.15
N LEU A 76 -20.66 -8.76 23.41
CA LEU A 76 -20.78 -9.65 22.25
C LEU A 76 -21.37 -11.01 22.66
N ALA A 77 -20.91 -11.57 23.77
CA ALA A 77 -21.43 -12.84 24.28
C ALA A 77 -22.94 -12.76 24.56
N THR A 78 -23.42 -11.65 25.14
CA THR A 78 -24.84 -11.43 25.40
C THR A 78 -25.64 -11.32 24.09
N GLU A 79 -25.10 -10.64 23.07
CA GLU A 79 -25.77 -10.43 21.78
C GLU A 79 -25.80 -11.68 20.88
N THR A 80 -24.77 -12.52 20.96
CA THR A 80 -24.57 -13.66 20.06
C THR A 80 -24.95 -15.00 20.71
N GLY A 81 -25.05 -15.02 22.03
CA GLY A 81 -25.23 -16.27 22.80
C GLY A 81 -23.98 -17.15 22.87
N SER A 82 -22.82 -16.65 22.44
CA SER A 82 -21.53 -17.36 22.46
C SER A 82 -20.43 -16.49 23.04
N THR A 83 -19.55 -17.08 23.87
CA THR A 83 -18.36 -16.41 24.40
C THR A 83 -17.18 -16.40 23.43
N ASP A 84 -17.28 -17.16 22.33
CA ASP A 84 -16.23 -17.28 21.34
C ASP A 84 -16.07 -15.95 20.58
N VAL A 85 -14.88 -15.38 20.62
CA VAL A 85 -14.52 -14.17 19.88
C VAL A 85 -13.23 -14.36 19.11
N VAL A 86 -13.06 -13.56 18.08
CA VAL A 86 -11.80 -13.46 17.34
C VAL A 86 -11.18 -12.11 17.63
N VAL A 87 -10.00 -12.09 18.25
CA VAL A 87 -9.22 -10.87 18.50
C VAL A 87 -8.33 -10.64 17.29
N LYS A 88 -8.49 -9.50 16.64
CA LYS A 88 -7.76 -9.14 15.41
C LYS A 88 -6.98 -7.84 15.59
N ALA A 89 -5.66 -7.90 15.51
CA ALA A 89 -4.81 -6.71 15.51
C ALA A 89 -5.16 -5.78 14.34
N GLN A 90 -5.28 -4.50 14.60
CA GLN A 90 -5.56 -3.50 13.58
C GLN A 90 -4.26 -2.83 13.14
N VAL A 91 -3.66 -3.38 12.08
CA VAL A 91 -2.43 -2.87 11.46
C VAL A 91 -2.58 -2.85 9.93
N LEU A 92 -2.04 -1.85 9.27
CA LEU A 92 -2.06 -1.73 7.80
C LEU A 92 -0.97 -2.59 7.16
N SER A 93 -1.06 -3.90 7.38
CA SER A 93 -0.13 -4.89 6.81
C SER A 93 -0.85 -6.20 6.53
N GLY A 94 -0.62 -6.77 5.35
CA GLY A 94 -1.10 -8.10 5.02
C GLY A 94 -0.33 -9.21 5.76
N GLY A 95 -0.98 -10.39 5.87
CA GLY A 95 -0.35 -11.56 6.49
C GLY A 95 -0.21 -11.48 8.01
N ARG A 96 -0.99 -10.62 8.68
CA ARG A 96 -0.97 -10.43 10.15
C ARG A 96 -1.21 -11.73 10.92
N GLY A 97 -1.99 -12.68 10.41
CA GLY A 97 -2.21 -13.98 11.03
C GLY A 97 -0.94 -14.83 11.19
N LYS A 98 0.05 -14.63 10.31
CA LYS A 98 1.37 -15.31 10.34
C LYS A 98 2.48 -14.43 10.92
N GLY A 99 2.19 -13.20 11.36
CA GLY A 99 3.15 -12.26 11.94
C GLY A 99 3.57 -12.62 13.35
N SER A 100 4.49 -11.83 13.93
CA SER A 100 4.92 -11.97 15.33
C SER A 100 5.03 -10.59 15.96
N PHE A 101 4.54 -10.46 17.18
CA PHE A 101 4.66 -9.23 17.94
C PHE A 101 6.02 -9.12 18.64
N THR A 102 6.45 -7.91 18.90
CA THR A 102 7.64 -7.63 19.72
C THR A 102 7.46 -8.09 21.18
N SER A 103 6.22 -8.32 21.65
CA SER A 103 5.89 -8.99 22.92
C SER A 103 6.20 -10.49 22.93
N GLY A 104 6.47 -11.11 21.76
CA GLY A 104 6.65 -12.55 21.60
C GLY A 104 5.39 -13.31 21.17
N LEU A 105 4.21 -12.67 21.15
CA LEU A 105 2.98 -13.30 20.67
C LEU A 105 3.09 -13.59 19.16
N LYS A 106 2.74 -14.82 18.77
CA LYS A 106 2.69 -15.23 17.36
C LYS A 106 1.26 -15.13 16.84
N GLY A 107 1.11 -14.48 15.68
CA GLY A 107 -0.18 -14.28 15.02
C GLY A 107 -0.94 -13.06 15.54
N GLY A 108 -1.39 -12.21 14.62
CA GLY A 108 -2.24 -11.04 14.90
C GLY A 108 -3.74 -11.30 14.77
N VAL A 109 -4.14 -12.57 14.63
CA VAL A 109 -5.55 -13.02 14.64
C VAL A 109 -5.64 -14.23 15.54
N LYS A 110 -6.43 -14.13 16.61
CA LYS A 110 -6.56 -15.17 17.64
C LYS A 110 -8.02 -15.45 17.98
N ILE A 111 -8.36 -16.71 18.05
CA ILE A 111 -9.63 -17.18 18.59
C ILE A 111 -9.47 -17.29 20.10
N CYS A 112 -10.38 -16.69 20.85
CA CYS A 112 -10.45 -16.75 22.31
C CYS A 112 -11.83 -17.26 22.72
N TYR A 113 -11.88 -18.06 23.77
CA TYR A 113 -13.08 -18.74 24.21
C TYR A 113 -13.68 -18.14 25.49
N THR A 114 -12.91 -17.29 26.15
CA THR A 114 -13.34 -16.58 27.37
C THR A 114 -12.94 -15.11 27.32
N PRO A 115 -13.64 -14.23 28.07
CA PRO A 115 -13.25 -12.81 28.16
C PRO A 115 -11.82 -12.60 28.70
N GLU A 116 -11.39 -13.43 29.66
CA GLU A 116 -10.06 -13.37 30.26
C GLU A 116 -8.97 -13.74 29.21
N GLU A 117 -9.24 -14.73 28.37
CA GLU A 117 -8.34 -15.12 27.29
C GLU A 117 -8.22 -14.00 26.25
N ALA A 118 -9.35 -13.37 25.89
CA ALA A 118 -9.38 -12.24 24.97
C ALA A 118 -8.59 -11.05 25.52
N LYS A 119 -8.78 -10.71 26.80
CA LYS A 119 -8.03 -9.65 27.49
C LYS A 119 -6.54 -9.93 27.49
N LYS A 120 -6.11 -11.12 27.92
CA LYS A 120 -4.70 -11.53 27.95
C LYS A 120 -4.06 -11.53 26.56
N THR A 121 -4.82 -11.87 25.52
CA THR A 121 -4.37 -11.82 24.15
C THR A 121 -4.18 -10.38 23.69
N ALA A 122 -5.12 -9.49 24.01
CA ALA A 122 -5.03 -8.08 23.68
C ALA A 122 -3.87 -7.37 24.41
N GLU A 123 -3.58 -7.74 25.66
CA GLU A 123 -2.41 -7.25 26.43
C GLU A 123 -1.09 -7.51 25.73
N GLN A 124 -0.99 -8.59 24.93
CA GLN A 124 0.19 -8.93 24.16
C GLN A 124 0.20 -8.32 22.74
N MET A 125 -0.89 -7.68 22.32
CA MET A 125 -1.03 -7.01 21.03
C MET A 125 -0.93 -5.49 21.16
N LEU A 126 -1.69 -4.90 22.10
CA LEU A 126 -1.78 -3.44 22.26
C LEU A 126 -0.45 -2.83 22.71
N GLY A 127 -0.01 -1.79 22.01
CA GLY A 127 1.25 -1.09 22.29
C GLY A 127 2.50 -1.80 21.77
N TYR A 128 2.38 -2.97 21.13
CA TYR A 128 3.50 -3.72 20.55
C TYR A 128 3.47 -3.66 19.02
N ASP A 129 4.64 -3.78 18.41
CA ASP A 129 4.77 -3.82 16.96
C ASP A 129 4.52 -5.23 16.42
N LEU A 130 3.68 -5.33 15.39
CA LEU A 130 3.48 -6.56 14.63
C LEU A 130 4.40 -6.60 13.41
N ILE A 131 5.29 -7.56 13.39
CA ILE A 131 6.24 -7.84 12.31
C ILE A 131 5.62 -8.85 11.36
N THR A 132 5.53 -8.50 10.06
CA THR A 132 5.01 -9.37 8.99
C THR A 132 5.97 -9.41 7.81
N LYS A 133 5.73 -10.29 6.83
CA LYS A 133 6.52 -10.29 5.58
C LYS A 133 6.43 -8.96 4.83
N GLN A 134 5.28 -8.28 4.89
CA GLN A 134 5.06 -6.99 4.23
C GLN A 134 5.57 -5.79 5.05
N ALA A 135 5.71 -5.95 6.36
CA ALA A 135 6.22 -4.94 7.28
C ALA A 135 7.32 -5.53 8.18
N PRO A 136 8.54 -5.74 7.65
CA PRO A 136 9.63 -6.37 8.39
C PRO A 136 10.19 -5.51 9.53
N LEU A 137 9.97 -4.20 9.50
CA LEU A 137 10.32 -3.28 10.58
C LEU A 137 9.28 -3.24 11.70
N GLY A 138 8.13 -3.91 11.52
CA GLY A 138 6.99 -3.85 12.43
C GLY A 138 6.05 -2.67 12.15
N ARG A 139 4.80 -2.82 12.58
CA ARG A 139 3.76 -1.77 12.61
C ARG A 139 3.14 -1.73 13.99
N PRO A 140 2.96 -0.55 14.60
CA PRO A 140 2.38 -0.44 15.93
C PRO A 140 0.93 -0.90 15.94
N CYS A 141 0.56 -1.71 16.92
CA CYS A 141 -0.81 -2.15 17.13
C CYS A 141 -1.42 -1.35 18.31
N ASN A 142 -2.08 -0.24 17.96
CA ASN A 142 -2.72 0.63 18.94
C ASN A 142 -4.20 0.27 19.19
N THR A 143 -4.76 -0.59 18.34
CA THR A 143 -6.17 -0.95 18.35
C THR A 143 -6.33 -2.43 18.02
N VAL A 144 -7.25 -3.09 18.67
CA VAL A 144 -7.71 -4.44 18.33
C VAL A 144 -9.19 -4.42 17.99
N MET A 145 -9.60 -5.30 17.10
CA MET A 145 -11.01 -5.55 16.79
C MET A 145 -11.40 -6.91 17.34
N LEU A 146 -12.44 -6.92 18.14
CA LEU A 146 -13.14 -8.14 18.56
C LEU A 146 -14.25 -8.43 17.57
N SER A 147 -14.28 -9.62 17.05
CA SER A 147 -15.33 -10.08 16.12
C SER A 147 -15.99 -11.33 16.68
N GLU A 148 -17.31 -11.45 16.51
CA GLU A 148 -17.99 -12.72 16.78
C GLU A 148 -17.35 -13.83 15.93
N ARG A 149 -17.29 -15.05 16.49
CA ARG A 149 -16.80 -16.19 15.77
C ARG A 149 -17.95 -16.82 15.00
N LEU A 150 -17.90 -16.67 13.65
CA LEU A 150 -18.81 -17.39 12.75
C LEU A 150 -18.15 -18.68 12.28
N TYR A 151 -18.94 -19.76 12.22
CA TYR A 151 -18.47 -21.06 11.75
C TYR A 151 -18.68 -21.16 10.25
N SER A 152 -17.59 -21.07 9.50
CA SER A 152 -17.56 -21.19 8.04
C SER A 152 -17.75 -22.65 7.62
N ARG A 153 -18.66 -22.90 6.69
CA ARG A 153 -18.77 -24.19 5.99
C ARG A 153 -17.78 -24.27 4.84
N ARG A 154 -17.64 -23.15 4.11
CA ARG A 154 -16.68 -22.94 3.02
C ARG A 154 -16.16 -21.53 3.05
N GLU A 155 -14.93 -21.36 2.59
CA GLU A 155 -14.23 -20.08 2.54
C GLU A 155 -13.77 -19.80 1.11
N PHE A 156 -14.04 -18.59 0.65
CA PHE A 156 -13.77 -18.14 -0.70
C PHE A 156 -12.91 -16.87 -0.65
N TYR A 157 -12.10 -16.67 -1.67
CA TYR A 157 -11.44 -15.39 -1.93
C TYR A 157 -12.27 -14.60 -2.95
N PHE A 158 -12.52 -13.33 -2.66
CA PHE A 158 -13.15 -12.42 -3.61
C PHE A 158 -12.49 -11.05 -3.56
N ALA A 159 -12.21 -10.47 -4.74
CA ALA A 159 -11.71 -9.10 -4.82
C ALA A 159 -12.28 -8.38 -6.06
N ILE A 160 -12.34 -7.05 -5.96
CA ILE A 160 -12.52 -6.13 -7.09
C ILE A 160 -11.27 -5.26 -7.14
N ALA A 161 -10.52 -5.32 -8.22
CA ALA A 161 -9.24 -4.62 -8.34
C ALA A 161 -9.14 -3.89 -9.68
N MET A 162 -8.45 -2.74 -9.67
CA MET A 162 -8.04 -2.09 -10.93
C MET A 162 -6.86 -2.86 -11.52
N GLU A 163 -7.03 -3.40 -12.73
CA GLU A 163 -6.02 -4.24 -13.38
C GLU A 163 -5.66 -3.69 -14.76
N ARG A 164 -4.41 -3.31 -14.95
CA ARG A 164 -3.93 -2.68 -16.19
C ARG A 164 -4.04 -3.58 -17.42
N SER A 165 -3.83 -4.88 -17.24
CA SER A 165 -3.93 -5.86 -18.33
C SER A 165 -5.33 -5.94 -18.94
N PHE A 166 -6.35 -5.54 -18.17
CA PHE A 166 -7.75 -5.48 -18.60
C PHE A 166 -8.24 -4.03 -18.84
N ALA A 167 -7.37 -3.03 -18.65
CA ALA A 167 -7.68 -1.61 -18.80
C ALA A 167 -8.89 -1.13 -17.96
N GLY A 168 -9.16 -1.78 -16.82
CA GLY A 168 -10.32 -1.46 -15.97
C GLY A 168 -10.41 -2.32 -14.72
N PRO A 169 -11.57 -2.27 -14.04
CA PRO A 169 -11.86 -3.10 -12.88
C PRO A 169 -12.08 -4.56 -13.29
N VAL A 170 -11.60 -5.47 -12.44
CA VAL A 170 -11.71 -6.92 -12.63
C VAL A 170 -12.23 -7.55 -11.36
N LEU A 171 -13.19 -8.47 -11.49
CA LEU A 171 -13.56 -9.39 -10.43
C LEU A 171 -12.51 -10.50 -10.36
N VAL A 172 -12.03 -10.79 -9.18
CA VAL A 172 -11.10 -11.88 -8.91
C VAL A 172 -11.74 -12.80 -7.88
N GLY A 173 -11.93 -14.05 -8.23
CA GLY A 173 -12.56 -15.05 -7.36
C GLY A 173 -11.72 -16.32 -7.25
N SER A 174 -11.82 -17.00 -6.10
CA SER A 174 -11.26 -18.35 -5.92
C SER A 174 -12.07 -19.14 -4.89
N SER A 175 -12.15 -20.45 -5.09
CA SER A 175 -12.69 -21.38 -4.10
C SER A 175 -11.74 -21.62 -2.91
N GLN A 176 -10.56 -21.03 -2.93
CA GLN A 176 -9.53 -21.14 -1.88
C GLN A 176 -9.42 -19.83 -1.11
N GLY A 177 -10.32 -19.62 -0.15
CA GLY A 177 -10.30 -18.50 0.78
C GLY A 177 -9.47 -18.77 2.03
N GLY A 178 -9.24 -17.71 2.84
CA GLY A 178 -8.49 -17.82 4.11
C GLY A 178 -6.98 -18.05 3.94
N MET A 179 -6.50 -18.10 2.70
CA MET A 179 -5.10 -18.37 2.34
C MET A 179 -4.45 -17.16 1.65
N ASN A 180 -3.12 -17.20 1.54
CA ASN A 180 -2.40 -16.19 0.75
C ASN A 180 -2.69 -16.42 -0.75
N ILE A 181 -3.45 -15.54 -1.35
CA ILE A 181 -3.88 -15.66 -2.76
C ILE A 181 -2.69 -15.63 -3.73
N GLU A 182 -1.57 -14.97 -3.38
CA GLU A 182 -0.37 -14.95 -4.20
C GLU A 182 0.32 -16.33 -4.24
N GLU A 183 0.27 -17.07 -3.12
CA GLU A 183 0.76 -18.45 -3.05
C GLU A 183 -0.15 -19.36 -3.88
N VAL A 184 -1.47 -19.23 -3.74
CA VAL A 184 -2.46 -19.97 -4.55
C VAL A 184 -2.25 -19.70 -6.04
N ALA A 185 -2.06 -18.45 -6.45
CA ALA A 185 -1.84 -18.07 -7.84
C ALA A 185 -0.55 -18.65 -8.43
N LYS A 186 0.50 -18.87 -7.62
CA LYS A 186 1.75 -19.51 -8.05
C LYS A 186 1.62 -21.02 -8.17
N GLU A 187 0.98 -21.66 -7.19
CA GLU A 187 0.85 -23.13 -7.14
C GLU A 187 -0.24 -23.65 -8.09
N ASN A 188 -1.36 -22.94 -8.18
CA ASN A 188 -2.49 -23.30 -9.02
C ASN A 188 -3.11 -22.06 -9.68
N PRO A 189 -2.53 -21.54 -10.77
CA PRO A 189 -3.07 -20.36 -11.49
C PRO A 189 -4.52 -20.54 -11.97
N HIS A 190 -4.94 -21.76 -12.24
CA HIS A 190 -6.31 -22.07 -12.68
C HIS A 190 -7.37 -21.95 -11.56
N ALA A 191 -6.96 -21.92 -10.30
CA ALA A 191 -7.85 -21.66 -9.18
C ALA A 191 -8.31 -20.21 -9.09
N ILE A 192 -7.67 -19.31 -9.86
CA ILE A 192 -7.98 -17.88 -9.87
C ILE A 192 -8.84 -17.56 -11.08
N ILE A 193 -10.07 -17.17 -10.81
CA ILE A 193 -11.05 -16.73 -11.80
C ILE A 193 -10.92 -15.22 -11.94
N LYS A 194 -10.83 -14.71 -13.17
CA LYS A 194 -10.78 -13.27 -13.47
C LYS A 194 -11.88 -12.94 -14.48
N GLU A 195 -12.71 -11.97 -14.12
CA GLU A 195 -13.81 -11.51 -14.96
C GLU A 195 -13.75 -9.99 -15.08
N PRO A 196 -13.41 -9.42 -16.26
CA PRO A 196 -13.33 -7.99 -16.44
C PRO A 196 -14.71 -7.34 -16.42
N ILE A 197 -14.80 -6.13 -15.87
CA ILE A 197 -16.02 -5.32 -15.86
C ILE A 197 -15.88 -4.23 -16.93
N ASP A 198 -16.89 -4.12 -17.80
CA ASP A 198 -16.99 -2.99 -18.74
C ASP A 198 -17.29 -1.69 -17.97
N ILE A 199 -16.42 -0.69 -18.12
CA ILE A 199 -16.53 0.56 -17.38
C ILE A 199 -17.72 1.42 -17.80
N PHE A 200 -18.29 1.19 -19.00
CA PHE A 200 -19.46 1.94 -19.50
C PHE A 200 -20.77 1.30 -19.06
N ASN A 201 -20.83 -0.04 -19.08
CA ASN A 201 -22.05 -0.79 -18.72
C ASN A 201 -22.09 -1.16 -17.24
N GLY A 202 -20.93 -1.17 -16.56
CA GLY A 202 -20.80 -1.62 -15.18
C GLY A 202 -20.90 -3.12 -15.03
N MET A 203 -20.95 -3.61 -13.78
CA MET A 203 -21.12 -5.01 -13.47
C MET A 203 -22.59 -5.43 -13.61
N SER A 204 -22.86 -6.45 -14.41
CA SER A 204 -24.20 -7.03 -14.53
C SER A 204 -24.44 -8.08 -13.43
N ARG A 205 -25.73 -8.24 -13.05
CA ARG A 205 -26.12 -9.31 -12.11
C ARG A 205 -25.72 -10.70 -12.63
N ASN A 206 -25.79 -10.92 -13.94
CA ASN A 206 -25.41 -12.21 -14.54
C ASN A 206 -23.92 -12.50 -14.32
N GLN A 207 -23.04 -11.51 -14.46
CA GLN A 207 -21.61 -11.66 -14.15
C GLN A 207 -21.39 -12.03 -12.68
N ALA A 208 -22.10 -11.38 -11.75
CA ALA A 208 -21.99 -11.68 -10.32
C ALA A 208 -22.46 -13.12 -10.00
N VAL A 209 -23.59 -13.56 -10.59
CA VAL A 209 -24.11 -14.93 -10.45
C VAL A 209 -23.11 -15.96 -11.01
N GLN A 210 -22.57 -15.72 -12.20
CA GLN A 210 -21.57 -16.60 -12.81
C GLN A 210 -20.30 -16.65 -11.97
N MET A 211 -19.82 -15.52 -11.45
CA MET A 211 -18.65 -15.48 -10.56
C MET A 211 -18.89 -16.31 -9.31
N ALA A 212 -20.02 -16.14 -8.63
CA ALA A 212 -20.37 -16.91 -7.43
C ALA A 212 -20.47 -18.43 -7.73
N ALA A 213 -21.06 -18.80 -8.88
CA ALA A 213 -21.14 -20.19 -9.31
C ALA A 213 -19.74 -20.78 -9.60
N HIS A 214 -18.89 -20.06 -10.31
CA HIS A 214 -17.52 -20.50 -10.63
C HIS A 214 -16.64 -20.60 -9.38
N MET A 215 -16.84 -19.73 -8.38
CA MET A 215 -16.17 -19.84 -7.07
C MET A 215 -16.61 -21.09 -6.30
N GLY A 216 -17.74 -21.69 -6.65
CA GLY A 216 -18.23 -22.92 -6.04
C GLY A 216 -19.16 -22.71 -4.84
N PHE A 217 -19.84 -21.57 -4.74
CA PHE A 217 -20.91 -21.38 -3.76
C PHE A 217 -22.03 -22.42 -3.94
N ASP A 218 -22.66 -22.80 -2.82
CA ASP A 218 -23.85 -23.64 -2.87
C ASP A 218 -24.94 -22.95 -3.69
N PRO A 219 -25.72 -23.70 -4.53
CA PRO A 219 -26.79 -23.10 -5.31
C PRO A 219 -27.77 -22.23 -4.52
N SER A 220 -28.01 -22.54 -3.25
CA SER A 220 -28.85 -21.74 -2.34
C SER A 220 -28.18 -20.41 -1.86
N CYS A 221 -26.88 -20.25 -2.06
CA CYS A 221 -26.08 -19.11 -1.64
C CYS A 221 -25.65 -18.21 -2.82
N ILE A 222 -25.74 -18.68 -4.07
CA ILE A 222 -25.26 -17.97 -5.27
C ILE A 222 -25.90 -16.59 -5.37
N ASP A 223 -27.22 -16.48 -5.26
CA ASP A 223 -27.93 -15.20 -5.38
C ASP A 223 -27.51 -14.21 -4.28
N LYS A 224 -27.32 -14.69 -3.04
CA LYS A 224 -26.86 -13.87 -1.92
C LYS A 224 -25.43 -13.37 -2.12
N ALA A 225 -24.55 -14.26 -2.60
CA ALA A 225 -23.18 -13.88 -2.93
C ALA A 225 -23.13 -12.86 -4.07
N ALA A 226 -23.94 -13.06 -5.10
CA ALA A 226 -24.08 -12.13 -6.23
C ALA A 226 -24.59 -10.75 -5.77
N ASP A 227 -25.60 -10.69 -4.89
CA ASP A 227 -26.10 -9.42 -4.32
C ASP A 227 -25.02 -8.68 -3.53
N ILE A 228 -24.20 -9.41 -2.75
CA ILE A 228 -23.07 -8.86 -2.01
C ILE A 228 -22.03 -8.29 -2.98
N MET A 229 -21.67 -9.03 -4.03
CA MET A 229 -20.72 -8.58 -5.05
C MET A 229 -21.21 -7.32 -5.76
N MET A 230 -22.51 -7.24 -6.12
CA MET A 230 -23.12 -6.07 -6.72
C MET A 230 -23.03 -4.85 -5.81
N LYS A 231 -23.38 -5.00 -4.52
CA LYS A 231 -23.25 -3.92 -3.53
C LYS A 231 -21.80 -3.47 -3.35
N MET A 232 -20.85 -4.42 -3.29
CA MET A 232 -19.43 -4.08 -3.22
C MET A 232 -18.98 -3.22 -4.39
N TYR A 233 -19.43 -3.55 -5.60
CA TYR A 233 -19.07 -2.78 -6.78
C TYR A 233 -19.70 -1.41 -6.81
N TYR A 234 -21.03 -1.30 -6.66
CA TYR A 234 -21.73 -0.04 -6.82
C TYR A 234 -21.70 0.84 -5.58
N ASP A 235 -21.93 0.27 -4.38
CA ASP A 235 -22.10 1.04 -3.15
C ASP A 235 -20.79 1.27 -2.39
N VAL A 236 -19.70 0.57 -2.76
CA VAL A 236 -18.39 0.74 -2.12
C VAL A 236 -17.33 1.12 -3.15
N PHE A 237 -17.06 0.26 -4.14
CA PHE A 237 -15.94 0.45 -5.09
C PHE A 237 -16.09 1.74 -5.90
N LEU A 238 -17.20 1.92 -6.60
CA LEU A 238 -17.46 3.12 -7.39
C LEU A 238 -17.74 4.34 -6.53
N LYS A 239 -18.57 4.17 -5.49
CA LYS A 239 -19.02 5.27 -4.64
C LYS A 239 -17.88 5.99 -3.92
N TYR A 240 -16.86 5.26 -3.47
CA TYR A 240 -15.76 5.81 -2.69
C TYR A 240 -14.42 5.86 -3.46
N ASP A 241 -14.44 5.72 -4.77
CA ASP A 241 -13.23 5.70 -5.61
C ASP A 241 -12.20 4.66 -5.11
N ALA A 242 -12.65 3.48 -4.76
CA ALA A 242 -11.76 2.40 -4.35
C ALA A 242 -10.98 1.86 -5.56
N THR A 243 -9.75 1.45 -5.33
CA THR A 243 -8.87 0.78 -6.30
C THR A 243 -8.74 -0.70 -6.02
N LEU A 244 -9.08 -1.10 -4.81
CA LEU A 244 -9.11 -2.49 -4.36
C LEU A 244 -10.19 -2.67 -3.29
N ILE A 245 -11.00 -3.69 -3.44
CA ILE A 245 -11.76 -4.35 -2.38
C ILE A 245 -11.30 -5.78 -2.34
N GLU A 246 -10.80 -6.26 -1.20
CA GLU A 246 -10.37 -7.64 -1.01
C GLU A 246 -11.08 -8.23 0.20
N ILE A 247 -11.75 -9.34 -0.01
CA ILE A 247 -12.46 -10.12 1.03
C ILE A 247 -11.78 -11.49 1.12
N ASN A 248 -11.13 -11.75 2.23
CA ASN A 248 -10.37 -12.99 2.41
C ASN A 248 -10.39 -13.50 3.86
N PRO A 249 -11.40 -14.33 4.23
CA PRO A 249 -12.35 -14.96 3.32
C PRO A 249 -13.73 -14.28 3.24
N MET A 250 -14.44 -14.53 2.13
CA MET A 250 -15.89 -14.51 2.07
C MET A 250 -16.37 -15.91 2.44
N THR A 251 -17.37 -16.04 3.30
CA THR A 251 -17.75 -17.36 3.83
C THR A 251 -19.21 -17.70 3.60
N GLU A 252 -19.43 -18.98 3.41
CA GLU A 252 -20.76 -19.59 3.45
C GLU A 252 -20.98 -20.19 4.86
N GLY A 253 -21.93 -19.65 5.60
CA GLY A 253 -22.31 -20.14 6.92
C GLY A 253 -23.23 -21.37 6.86
N ALA A 254 -23.36 -22.07 7.99
CA ALA A 254 -24.18 -23.28 8.11
C ALA A 254 -25.67 -23.05 7.79
N THR A 255 -26.17 -21.84 7.95
CA THR A 255 -27.56 -21.43 7.69
C THR A 255 -27.80 -20.95 6.27
N GLY A 256 -26.80 -21.07 5.37
CA GLY A 256 -26.89 -20.57 4.01
C GLY A 256 -26.85 -19.03 3.94
N GLN A 257 -26.22 -18.37 4.90
CA GLN A 257 -25.88 -16.96 4.85
C GLN A 257 -24.46 -16.79 4.32
N VAL A 258 -24.20 -15.68 3.63
CA VAL A 258 -22.88 -15.30 3.14
C VAL A 258 -22.38 -14.10 3.92
N TYR A 259 -21.13 -14.16 4.42
CA TYR A 259 -20.52 -13.13 5.21
C TYR A 259 -19.15 -12.73 4.66
N CYS A 260 -18.79 -11.47 4.83
CA CYS A 260 -17.43 -10.96 4.61
C CYS A 260 -16.69 -10.96 5.94
N MET A 261 -15.74 -11.91 6.11
CA MET A 261 -15.05 -12.16 7.39
C MET A 261 -13.83 -11.30 7.60
N ASP A 262 -13.29 -10.75 6.55
CA ASP A 262 -12.20 -9.77 6.51
C ASP A 262 -12.47 -8.80 5.36
N CYS A 263 -11.93 -7.60 5.43
CA CYS A 263 -12.04 -6.62 4.36
C CYS A 263 -10.83 -5.71 4.33
N LYS A 264 -10.21 -5.64 3.16
CA LYS A 264 -9.16 -4.66 2.87
C LYS A 264 -9.64 -3.74 1.76
N LEU A 265 -9.58 -2.44 2.01
CA LEU A 265 -9.93 -1.39 1.08
C LEU A 265 -8.73 -0.50 0.80
N ASN A 266 -8.53 -0.20 -0.49
CA ASN A 266 -7.61 0.83 -0.93
C ASN A 266 -8.37 1.83 -1.81
N PHE A 267 -8.04 3.11 -1.67
CA PHE A 267 -8.70 4.21 -2.37
C PHE A 267 -7.72 4.99 -3.23
N ASP A 268 -8.21 5.56 -4.33
CA ASP A 268 -7.40 6.41 -5.21
C ASP A 268 -7.05 7.73 -4.50
N SER A 269 -5.77 7.95 -4.26
CA SER A 269 -5.29 9.20 -3.65
C SER A 269 -5.64 10.45 -4.46
N ASN A 270 -5.87 10.32 -5.77
CA ASN A 270 -6.32 11.45 -6.58
C ASN A 270 -7.78 11.84 -6.31
N ALA A 271 -8.55 11.00 -5.63
CA ALA A 271 -9.93 11.29 -5.25
C ALA A 271 -10.07 12.05 -3.92
N GLU A 272 -8.98 12.36 -3.21
CA GLU A 272 -9.00 13.04 -1.90
C GLU A 272 -9.88 14.30 -1.89
N TYR A 273 -9.82 15.10 -2.95
CA TYR A 273 -10.58 16.36 -3.04
C TYR A 273 -12.10 16.17 -2.95
N ARG A 274 -12.61 15.00 -3.35
CA ARG A 274 -14.05 14.66 -3.32
C ARG A 274 -14.42 13.60 -2.28
N GLN A 275 -13.44 12.86 -1.73
CA GLN A 275 -13.63 11.78 -0.75
C GLN A 275 -13.06 12.16 0.64
N LYS A 276 -13.31 13.38 1.08
CA LYS A 276 -12.74 13.92 2.34
C LYS A 276 -13.02 13.05 3.55
N ASP A 277 -14.23 12.48 3.65
CA ASP A 277 -14.63 11.63 4.78
C ASP A 277 -13.83 10.32 4.80
N ILE A 278 -13.48 9.78 3.63
CA ILE A 278 -12.64 8.57 3.51
C ILE A 278 -11.20 8.91 3.88
N PHE A 279 -10.66 10.03 3.40
CA PHE A 279 -9.29 10.43 3.69
C PHE A 279 -9.09 10.88 5.15
N ALA A 280 -10.16 11.30 5.84
CA ALA A 280 -10.13 11.53 7.28
C ALA A 280 -9.90 10.25 8.12
N LEU A 281 -10.11 9.06 7.52
CA LEU A 281 -9.84 7.76 8.15
C LEU A 281 -8.37 7.33 8.09
N GLN A 282 -7.49 8.13 7.48
CA GLN A 282 -6.07 7.80 7.34
C GLN A 282 -5.38 7.75 8.70
N ASP A 283 -4.74 6.62 8.98
CA ASP A 283 -3.93 6.45 10.20
C ASP A 283 -2.45 6.72 9.92
N TRP A 284 -2.01 7.92 10.26
CA TRP A 284 -0.63 8.35 10.09
C TRP A 284 0.37 7.60 10.99
N SER A 285 -0.08 6.95 12.06
CA SER A 285 0.79 6.13 12.91
C SER A 285 1.34 4.89 12.20
N GLN A 286 0.60 4.44 11.17
CA GLN A 286 0.96 3.29 10.33
C GLN A 286 1.84 3.65 9.15
N GLU A 287 2.11 4.93 8.93
CA GLU A 287 2.84 5.44 7.77
C GLU A 287 4.28 5.79 8.12
N ASP A 288 5.12 5.97 7.12
CA ASP A 288 6.47 6.51 7.32
C ASP A 288 6.37 7.97 7.82
N LYS A 289 7.07 8.31 8.89
CA LYS A 289 7.07 9.67 9.46
C LYS A 289 7.46 10.74 8.43
N ARG A 290 8.31 10.38 7.47
CA ARG A 290 8.72 11.29 6.39
C ARG A 290 7.59 11.56 5.41
N GLU A 291 6.76 10.55 5.13
CA GLU A 291 5.57 10.70 4.28
C GLU A 291 4.54 11.61 4.93
N HIS A 292 4.35 11.47 6.25
CA HIS A 292 3.48 12.37 7.02
C HIS A 292 3.99 13.83 6.98
N ILE A 293 5.29 14.06 7.21
CA ILE A 293 5.89 15.39 7.11
C ILE A 293 5.75 15.95 5.70
N ALA A 294 6.00 15.15 4.67
CA ALA A 294 5.86 15.53 3.28
C ALA A 294 4.44 15.99 2.93
N ALA A 295 3.43 15.24 3.39
CA ALA A 295 2.02 15.57 3.19
C ALA A 295 1.67 16.93 3.80
N GLY A 296 2.19 17.25 5.00
CA GLY A 296 1.99 18.56 5.66
C GLY A 296 2.57 19.75 4.87
N HIS A 297 3.48 19.49 3.92
CA HIS A 297 4.10 20.50 3.06
C HIS A 297 3.62 20.42 1.59
N ASN A 298 2.58 19.65 1.30
CA ASN A 298 2.09 19.37 -0.06
C ASN A 298 3.19 18.81 -0.99
N LEU A 299 4.03 17.93 -0.46
CA LEU A 299 5.06 17.20 -1.19
C LEU A 299 4.60 15.76 -1.41
N ASN A 300 4.79 15.25 -2.62
CA ASN A 300 4.52 13.84 -2.89
C ASN A 300 5.80 13.03 -2.66
N TYR A 301 5.90 12.39 -1.49
CA TYR A 301 7.04 11.59 -1.06
C TYR A 301 6.63 10.13 -0.84
N ILE A 302 7.44 9.20 -1.32
CA ILE A 302 7.30 7.76 -1.06
C ILE A 302 8.68 7.21 -0.74
N GLY A 303 8.84 6.58 0.44
CA GLY A 303 10.08 5.93 0.84
C GLY A 303 10.30 4.62 0.07
N LEU A 304 11.54 4.36 -0.35
CA LEU A 304 11.99 3.14 -1.03
C LEU A 304 13.19 2.53 -0.31
N ASP A 305 13.61 1.33 -0.72
CA ASP A 305 14.70 0.60 -0.07
C ASP A 305 16.11 0.91 -0.61
N GLY A 306 16.24 1.86 -1.51
CA GLY A 306 17.52 2.22 -2.09
C GLY A 306 18.36 3.17 -1.23
N ASN A 307 19.46 3.64 -1.83
CA ASN A 307 20.45 4.50 -1.18
C ASN A 307 20.76 5.81 -1.95
N ILE A 308 20.05 6.06 -3.06
CA ILE A 308 20.18 7.29 -3.86
C ILE A 308 18.91 8.12 -3.70
N GLY A 309 19.01 9.24 -2.98
CA GLY A 309 17.90 10.18 -2.78
C GLY A 309 17.57 10.94 -4.06
N CYS A 310 16.30 11.03 -4.41
CA CYS A 310 15.79 11.71 -5.60
C CYS A 310 14.91 12.90 -5.21
N LEU A 311 15.17 14.09 -5.79
CA LEU A 311 14.30 15.25 -5.72
C LEU A 311 14.06 15.78 -7.12
N VAL A 312 12.79 15.84 -7.52
CA VAL A 312 12.43 16.16 -8.89
C VAL A 312 11.21 17.09 -8.90
N ASN A 313 11.09 17.86 -9.96
CA ASN A 313 9.97 18.74 -10.23
C ASN A 313 9.10 18.13 -11.33
N GLY A 314 8.06 17.41 -10.94
CA GLY A 314 7.10 16.73 -11.80
C GLY A 314 7.22 15.20 -11.75
N ALA A 315 6.10 14.52 -11.53
CA ALA A 315 6.00 13.07 -11.34
C ALA A 315 6.61 12.24 -12.49
N GLY A 316 6.37 12.63 -13.74
CA GLY A 316 6.97 11.96 -14.91
C GLY A 316 8.50 12.05 -14.94
N LEU A 317 9.06 13.17 -14.48
CA LEU A 317 10.51 13.33 -14.35
C LEU A 317 11.06 12.51 -13.20
N ALA A 318 10.31 12.37 -12.10
CA ALA A 318 10.69 11.53 -10.98
C ALA A 318 10.79 10.06 -11.39
N MET A 319 9.78 9.56 -12.10
CA MET A 319 9.78 8.18 -12.64
C MET A 319 10.96 7.95 -13.60
N ALA A 320 11.15 8.84 -14.59
CA ALA A 320 12.28 8.74 -15.51
C ALA A 320 13.64 8.80 -14.81
N THR A 321 13.78 9.60 -13.76
CA THR A 321 15.02 9.66 -12.96
C THR A 321 15.30 8.35 -12.26
N MET A 322 14.28 7.76 -11.62
CA MET A 322 14.41 6.46 -10.95
C MET A 322 14.75 5.34 -11.94
N ASP A 323 14.11 5.34 -13.11
CA ASP A 323 14.36 4.33 -14.16
C ASP A 323 15.80 4.39 -14.68
N ILE A 324 16.33 5.60 -14.92
CA ILE A 324 17.72 5.78 -15.36
C ILE A 324 18.71 5.38 -14.26
N ILE A 325 18.43 5.70 -12.99
CA ILE A 325 19.25 5.24 -11.86
C ILE A 325 19.30 3.70 -11.83
N LYS A 326 18.15 3.03 -11.98
CA LYS A 326 18.07 1.56 -12.04
C LYS A 326 18.78 1.00 -13.26
N LEU A 327 18.66 1.64 -14.42
CA LEU A 327 19.36 1.24 -15.65
C LEU A 327 20.89 1.21 -15.46
N HIS A 328 21.42 2.13 -14.65
CA HIS A 328 22.86 2.17 -14.30
C HIS A 328 23.22 1.30 -13.08
N GLY A 329 22.31 0.45 -12.60
CA GLY A 329 22.54 -0.47 -11.49
C GLY A 329 22.43 0.16 -10.10
N GLY A 330 21.89 1.37 -9.99
CA GLY A 330 21.64 2.03 -8.71
C GLY A 330 20.26 1.72 -8.13
N SER A 331 20.06 2.08 -6.86
CA SER A 331 18.80 1.87 -6.14
C SER A 331 18.26 3.20 -5.59
N PRO A 332 17.13 3.72 -6.13
CA PRO A 332 16.48 4.92 -5.59
C PRO A 332 15.98 4.69 -4.16
N ALA A 333 16.25 5.65 -3.27
CA ALA A 333 15.81 5.63 -1.87
C ALA A 333 14.41 6.19 -1.67
N ASN A 334 13.93 7.00 -2.62
CA ASN A 334 12.62 7.62 -2.56
C ASN A 334 12.12 8.06 -3.93
N PHE A 335 10.80 8.16 -4.06
CA PHE A 335 10.14 9.04 -5.00
C PHE A 335 9.89 10.38 -4.29
N LEU A 336 10.18 11.51 -4.92
CA LEU A 336 9.81 12.83 -4.41
C LEU A 336 9.56 13.80 -5.55
N ASP A 337 8.32 14.26 -5.65
CA ASP A 337 7.91 15.31 -6.56
C ASP A 337 7.52 16.56 -5.78
N VAL A 338 8.19 17.67 -6.05
CA VAL A 338 7.91 18.97 -5.43
C VAL A 338 6.86 19.80 -6.19
N GLY A 339 6.35 19.28 -7.33
CA GLY A 339 5.39 19.98 -8.18
C GLY A 339 5.97 21.13 -9.01
N GLY A 340 5.22 21.54 -10.05
CA GLY A 340 5.67 22.56 -11.02
C GLY A 340 5.82 23.97 -10.46
N GLY A 341 5.10 24.31 -9.40
CA GLY A 341 5.07 25.62 -8.75
C GLY A 341 5.70 25.66 -7.36
N ALA A 342 6.64 24.76 -7.06
CA ALA A 342 7.23 24.61 -5.73
C ALA A 342 7.83 25.91 -5.19
N THR A 343 7.47 26.26 -3.97
CA THR A 343 8.01 27.37 -3.22
C THR A 343 9.40 27.02 -2.66
N SER A 344 10.17 28.04 -2.29
CA SER A 344 11.50 27.84 -1.64
C SER A 344 11.39 26.99 -0.37
N ASN A 345 10.31 27.18 0.42
CA ASN A 345 10.06 26.40 1.64
C ASN A 345 9.81 24.92 1.34
N GLN A 346 9.00 24.62 0.33
CA GLN A 346 8.76 23.23 -0.10
C GLN A 346 10.04 22.55 -0.57
N VAL A 347 10.86 23.24 -1.35
CA VAL A 347 12.16 22.69 -1.78
C VAL A 347 13.09 22.46 -0.59
N MET A 348 13.12 23.36 0.38
CA MET A 348 13.91 23.21 1.61
C MET A 348 13.46 21.98 2.42
N GLU A 349 12.16 21.83 2.64
CA GLU A 349 11.62 20.67 3.36
C GLU A 349 11.86 19.36 2.59
N ALA A 350 11.74 19.37 1.26
CA ALA A 350 12.09 18.23 0.44
C ALA A 350 13.56 17.81 0.62
N PHE A 351 14.49 18.76 0.69
CA PHE A 351 15.88 18.49 1.01
C PHE A 351 16.06 17.93 2.42
N ARG A 352 15.37 18.48 3.43
CA ARG A 352 15.41 17.97 4.80
C ARG A 352 14.95 16.53 4.88
N LEU A 353 13.83 16.20 4.22
CA LEU A 353 13.29 14.83 4.17
C LEU A 353 14.31 13.85 3.61
N ILE A 354 14.91 14.16 2.44
CA ILE A 354 15.91 13.28 1.84
C ILE A 354 17.17 13.18 2.70
N THR A 355 17.58 14.29 3.34
CA THR A 355 18.80 14.29 4.19
C THR A 355 18.61 13.57 5.51
N SER A 356 17.39 13.49 6.01
CA SER A 356 17.05 12.77 7.24
C SER A 356 17.02 11.25 7.08
N ASP A 357 17.01 10.74 5.83
CA ASP A 357 17.01 9.29 5.59
C ASP A 357 18.42 8.72 5.79
N PRO A 358 18.63 7.84 6.80
CA PRO A 358 19.94 7.23 7.05
C PRO A 358 20.40 6.30 5.92
N LYS A 359 19.47 5.81 5.08
CA LYS A 359 19.80 4.97 3.91
C LYS A 359 20.44 5.79 2.79
N VAL A 360 20.15 7.09 2.71
CA VAL A 360 20.60 7.94 1.61
C VAL A 360 22.09 8.28 1.74
N SER A 361 22.88 7.70 0.87
CA SER A 361 24.32 7.96 0.75
C SER A 361 24.66 9.02 -0.29
N THR A 362 23.83 9.17 -1.33
CA THR A 362 24.00 10.09 -2.45
C THR A 362 22.66 10.69 -2.88
N LYS A 363 22.67 11.91 -3.40
CA LYS A 363 21.45 12.63 -3.79
C LYS A 363 21.51 13.07 -5.23
N SER A 364 20.43 12.81 -5.96
CA SER A 364 20.19 13.33 -7.30
C SER A 364 19.08 14.38 -7.25
N VAL A 365 19.36 15.60 -7.68
CA VAL A 365 18.39 16.70 -7.66
C VAL A 365 18.19 17.24 -9.07
N ARG A 366 16.97 17.27 -9.55
CA ARG A 366 16.59 17.90 -10.81
C ARG A 366 15.60 19.04 -10.57
N ASN A 367 16.07 20.27 -10.75
CA ASN A 367 15.22 21.45 -10.63
C ASN A 367 15.32 22.33 -11.90
N LYS A 368 14.18 22.67 -12.50
CA LYS A 368 14.07 23.56 -13.67
C LYS A 368 14.12 25.04 -13.30
N SER A 369 13.96 25.41 -12.02
CA SER A 369 13.90 26.81 -11.63
C SER A 369 15.29 27.41 -11.37
N ARG A 370 15.56 28.54 -11.99
CA ARG A 370 16.82 29.32 -11.85
C ARG A 370 16.99 29.99 -10.46
N ARG A 371 16.17 29.70 -9.44
CA ARG A 371 16.12 30.44 -8.18
C ARG A 371 16.33 29.58 -6.94
N CYS A 372 17.45 28.90 -6.83
CA CYS A 372 17.94 28.45 -5.52
C CYS A 372 18.97 29.44 -4.96
N LYS A 373 18.71 30.76 -5.02
CA LYS A 373 19.52 31.77 -4.32
C LYS A 373 18.94 31.89 -2.91
N GLY A 374 19.74 31.47 -1.90
CA GLY A 374 19.45 31.74 -0.49
C GLY A 374 19.31 30.52 0.42
N ILE A 375 19.60 29.32 -0.02
CA ILE A 375 19.67 28.14 0.85
C ILE A 375 21.15 27.87 1.11
N GLU A 376 21.67 28.30 2.27
CA GLU A 376 22.98 27.86 2.78
C GLU A 376 22.81 26.37 3.22
N ILE A 377 23.11 25.48 2.31
CA ILE A 377 23.24 24.06 2.62
C ILE A 377 24.71 23.73 2.41
N ASP A 378 25.38 23.27 3.46
CA ASP A 378 26.75 22.73 3.38
C ASP A 378 26.77 21.40 2.63
N LEU A 379 26.31 21.42 1.36
CA LEU A 379 26.26 20.30 0.45
C LEU A 379 27.17 20.57 -0.74
N LYS A 380 28.08 19.64 -0.99
CA LYS A 380 28.87 19.64 -2.23
C LYS A 380 27.99 19.24 -3.40
N ILE A 381 27.88 20.14 -4.40
CA ILE A 381 27.00 20.00 -5.55
C ILE A 381 27.85 19.80 -6.80
N ILE A 382 27.62 18.69 -7.49
CA ILE A 382 28.18 18.41 -8.82
C ILE A 382 27.11 18.72 -9.86
N ALA A 383 27.37 19.68 -10.73
CA ALA A 383 26.46 20.01 -11.82
C ALA A 383 26.70 19.09 -13.02
N CYS A 384 25.61 18.52 -13.58
CA CYS A 384 25.64 17.73 -14.79
C CYS A 384 24.66 18.31 -15.82
N ASP A 385 25.02 18.25 -17.09
CA ASP A 385 24.23 18.84 -18.17
C ASP A 385 23.08 17.91 -18.63
N ASN A 386 23.21 16.60 -18.46
CA ASN A 386 22.19 15.64 -18.81
C ASN A 386 21.87 14.65 -17.69
N LEU A 387 20.68 14.05 -17.78
CA LEU A 387 20.15 13.16 -16.75
C LEU A 387 20.94 11.84 -16.68
N ASP A 388 21.40 11.31 -17.80
CA ASP A 388 22.13 10.06 -17.89
C ASP A 388 23.48 10.16 -17.16
N GLU A 389 24.24 11.25 -17.40
CA GLU A 389 25.50 11.51 -16.69
C GLU A 389 25.31 11.71 -15.20
N ALA A 390 24.26 12.44 -14.81
CA ALA A 390 23.92 12.64 -13.40
C ALA A 390 23.60 11.34 -12.69
N ALA A 391 22.83 10.47 -13.34
CA ALA A 391 22.48 9.16 -12.78
C ALA A 391 23.72 8.25 -12.66
N LYS A 392 24.55 8.17 -13.70
CA LYS A 392 25.83 7.43 -13.67
C LYS A 392 26.74 7.90 -12.55
N MET A 393 26.84 9.22 -12.35
CA MET A 393 27.67 9.79 -11.30
C MET A 393 27.09 9.50 -9.91
N ALA A 394 25.78 9.65 -9.74
CA ALA A 394 25.11 9.32 -8.49
C ALA A 394 25.29 7.85 -8.10
N VAL A 395 25.17 6.93 -9.06
CA VAL A 395 25.39 5.51 -8.86
C VAL A 395 26.83 5.21 -8.45
N LYS A 396 27.82 5.77 -9.18
CA LYS A 396 29.25 5.59 -8.82
C LYS A 396 29.58 6.10 -7.43
N LEU A 397 29.10 7.31 -7.07
CA LEU A 397 29.31 7.87 -5.73
C LEU A 397 28.63 7.03 -4.64
N SER A 398 27.42 6.55 -4.91
CA SER A 398 26.70 5.67 -4.00
C SER A 398 27.45 4.34 -3.76
N THR A 399 28.02 3.75 -4.82
CA THR A 399 28.83 2.53 -4.73
C THR A 399 30.10 2.76 -3.90
N ILE A 400 30.81 3.88 -4.13
CA ILE A 400 32.01 4.23 -3.36
C ILE A 400 31.67 4.38 -1.86
N VAL A 401 30.57 5.09 -1.55
CA VAL A 401 30.13 5.24 -0.14
C VAL A 401 29.71 3.91 0.47
N GLY A 402 29.05 3.05 -0.31
CA GLY A 402 28.68 1.70 0.13
C GLY A 402 29.90 0.87 0.52
N LEU A 403 30.88 0.77 -0.37
CA LEU A 403 32.14 0.07 -0.13
C LEU A 403 32.92 0.63 1.07
N ALA A 404 32.94 1.95 1.23
CA ALA A 404 33.60 2.58 2.39
C ALA A 404 32.91 2.22 3.71
N LYS A 405 31.56 2.14 3.72
CA LYS A 405 30.79 1.72 4.90
C LYS A 405 31.04 0.25 5.26
N GLU A 406 31.20 -0.63 4.26
CA GLU A 406 31.48 -2.06 4.49
C GLU A 406 32.82 -2.29 5.22
N VAL A 407 33.78 -1.39 5.04
CA VAL A 407 35.11 -1.45 5.69
C VAL A 407 35.25 -0.42 6.83
N ASP A 408 34.15 0.15 7.30
CA ASP A 408 34.08 1.15 8.40
C ASP A 408 34.96 2.39 8.18
N VAL A 409 35.06 2.85 6.93
CA VAL A 409 35.85 4.05 6.54
C VAL A 409 34.93 5.25 6.29
N ASN A 410 35.21 6.35 6.96
CA ASN A 410 34.53 7.63 6.70
C ASN A 410 35.15 8.34 5.49
N MET A 411 34.33 8.58 4.45
CA MET A 411 34.74 9.24 3.22
C MET A 411 34.38 10.72 3.21
N LYS A 412 35.35 11.56 2.83
CA LYS A 412 35.12 12.98 2.55
C LYS A 412 35.45 13.24 1.08
N PHE A 413 34.46 13.72 0.33
CA PHE A 413 34.65 14.08 -1.07
C PHE A 413 35.20 15.52 -1.19
N GLU A 414 36.27 15.70 -1.94
CA GLU A 414 36.76 16.98 -2.39
C GLU A 414 36.50 17.12 -3.87
N LEU A 415 35.77 18.17 -4.27
CA LEU A 415 35.53 18.43 -5.68
C LEU A 415 36.74 19.14 -6.26
N PRO A 416 37.24 18.74 -7.45
CA PRO A 416 38.24 19.54 -8.14
C PRO A 416 37.64 20.92 -8.45
N LEU A 417 38.38 21.95 -8.11
CA LEU A 417 38.03 23.36 -8.35
C LEU A 417 38.04 23.68 -9.84
#